data_6b509512a65a1e46b9b9e2b6ef3301c7
#
_entry.id   6b509512a65a1e46b9b9e2b6ef3301c7
#
_cell.length_a   1.000
_cell.length_b   1.000
_cell.length_c   1.000
_cell.angle_alpha   90.00
_cell.angle_beta   90.00
_cell.angle_gamma   90.00
#
_symmetry.space_group_name_H-M   'P 1'
#
loop_
_entity.id
_entity.type
_entity.pdbx_description
1 polymer ?
#
loop_
_entity_poly.entity_id
_entity_poly.type
_entity_poly.pdbx_seq_one_letter_code
_entity_poly.pdbx_strand_id
1 'polypeptide(L)'
;MPRKLFEVRDSAIHGRGVFAVQPIKKGTRVVEYTGKRLTHKVADRLYGGTSESGHTFLFTLNEYYVIDANTNGNAARWINHGCAPNCESICEEDDDGRPEMERVYIDAIRDITLGEELTYSYFITLEEPHTKRLQKIWKCLCGAKKCTGTMLEMKPATQEIPL
;
A
#
# COMPACT_ATOMS: atom_id res chain seq x y z
N MET A 1 -8.47 14.52 23.91
CA MET A 1 -8.00 13.26 23.30
C MET A 1 -8.35 13.26 21.82
N PRO A 2 -7.42 12.97 20.93
CA PRO A 2 -7.76 12.84 19.52
C PRO A 2 -8.79 11.72 19.37
N ARG A 3 -9.85 11.98 18.60
CA ARG A 3 -10.88 10.97 18.33
C ARG A 3 -10.29 9.88 17.45
N LYS A 4 -10.52 8.63 17.83
CA LYS A 4 -10.16 7.47 17.02
C LYS A 4 -10.91 7.53 15.69
N LEU A 5 -10.20 7.51 14.57
CA LEU A 5 -10.80 7.58 13.24
C LEU A 5 -11.15 6.20 12.67
N PHE A 6 -10.41 5.17 13.06
CA PHE A 6 -10.52 3.82 12.47
C PHE A 6 -10.23 2.74 13.51
N GLU A 7 -10.58 1.51 13.13
CA GLU A 7 -10.20 0.31 13.88
C GLU A 7 -9.81 -0.82 12.91
N VAL A 8 -9.08 -1.80 13.41
CA VAL A 8 -8.71 -3.01 12.67
C VAL A 8 -9.73 -4.10 12.95
N ARG A 9 -10.26 -4.70 11.88
CA ARG A 9 -11.22 -5.82 11.92
C ARG A 9 -10.90 -6.85 10.85
N ASP A 10 -11.55 -8.00 10.89
CA ASP A 10 -11.52 -8.95 9.79
C ASP A 10 -12.14 -8.32 8.53
N SER A 11 -11.52 -8.56 7.39
CA SER A 11 -11.90 -7.97 6.10
C SER A 11 -12.45 -9.02 5.15
N ALA A 12 -13.47 -8.65 4.39
CA ALA A 12 -13.96 -9.45 3.28
C ALA A 12 -13.03 -9.40 2.06
N ILE A 13 -12.12 -8.41 2.00
CA ILE A 13 -11.14 -8.28 0.91
C ILE A 13 -9.99 -9.27 1.12
N HIS A 14 -9.29 -9.16 2.24
CA HIS A 14 -8.18 -10.06 2.59
C HIS A 14 -7.85 -9.92 4.08
N GLY A 15 -7.76 -11.04 4.77
CA GLY A 15 -7.34 -11.12 6.16
C GLY A 15 -7.97 -10.06 7.07
N ARG A 16 -7.17 -9.14 7.56
CA ARG A 16 -7.61 -7.99 8.35
C ARG A 16 -7.69 -6.72 7.48
N GLY A 17 -8.51 -5.78 7.90
CA GLY A 17 -8.66 -4.48 7.25
C GLY A 17 -8.80 -3.37 8.27
N VAL A 18 -8.80 -2.14 7.78
CA VAL A 18 -8.97 -0.92 8.58
C VAL A 18 -10.31 -0.29 8.21
N PHE A 19 -11.13 -0.01 9.21
CA PHE A 19 -12.52 0.46 9.02
C PHE A 19 -12.74 1.78 9.75
N ALA A 20 -13.42 2.71 9.11
CA ALA A 20 -13.78 3.98 9.72
C ALA A 20 -14.77 3.78 10.89
N VAL A 21 -14.47 4.36 12.05
CA VAL A 21 -15.37 4.33 13.23
C VAL A 21 -16.15 5.63 13.39
N GLN A 22 -15.94 6.56 12.50
CA GLN A 22 -16.70 7.80 12.33
C GLN A 22 -16.55 8.29 10.89
N PRO A 23 -17.37 9.25 10.42
CA PRO A 23 -17.17 9.85 9.11
C PRO A 23 -15.78 10.52 9.02
N ILE A 24 -15.08 10.30 7.92
CA ILE A 24 -13.78 10.92 7.63
C ILE A 24 -13.94 11.78 6.39
N LYS A 25 -13.61 13.07 6.51
CA LYS A 25 -13.71 14.01 5.41
C LYS A 25 -12.58 13.87 4.41
N LYS A 26 -12.87 14.12 3.14
CA LYS A 26 -11.87 14.25 2.08
C LYS A 26 -10.74 15.18 2.52
N GLY A 27 -9.49 14.77 2.26
CA GLY A 27 -8.30 15.53 2.61
C GLY A 27 -7.78 15.30 4.04
N THR A 28 -8.48 14.48 4.84
CA THR A 28 -8.03 14.15 6.19
C THR A 28 -6.80 13.23 6.11
N ARG A 29 -5.74 13.59 6.82
CA ARG A 29 -4.61 12.69 7.07
C ARG A 29 -5.03 11.68 8.11
N VAL A 30 -5.13 10.41 7.69
CA VAL A 30 -5.71 9.36 8.54
C VAL A 30 -4.65 8.73 9.43
N VAL A 31 -3.51 8.35 8.86
CA VAL A 31 -2.46 7.63 9.57
C VAL A 31 -1.14 7.71 8.81
N GLU A 32 -0.02 7.66 9.55
CA GLU A 32 1.31 7.45 8.98
C GLU A 32 1.55 5.95 8.78
N TYR A 33 2.15 5.56 7.65
CA TYR A 33 2.61 4.19 7.45
C TYR A 33 3.97 4.03 8.11
N THR A 34 4.03 3.35 9.23
CA THR A 34 5.25 3.21 10.03
C THR A 34 5.84 1.81 9.94
N GLY A 35 7.13 1.72 10.20
CA GLY A 35 7.90 0.48 10.23
C GLY A 35 9.38 0.77 10.30
N LYS A 36 10.17 -0.30 10.32
CA LYS A 36 11.62 -0.20 10.27
C LYS A 36 12.07 0.20 8.86
N ARG A 37 12.91 1.21 8.77
CA ARG A 37 13.52 1.59 7.49
C ARG A 37 14.68 0.67 7.16
N LEU A 38 14.63 0.08 5.97
CA LEU A 38 15.66 -0.81 5.42
C LEU A 38 16.12 -0.26 4.08
N THR A 39 17.37 -0.49 3.73
CA THR A 39 17.80 -0.30 2.34
C THR A 39 17.16 -1.39 1.46
N HIS A 40 17.00 -1.13 0.16
CA HIS A 40 16.48 -2.14 -0.78
C HIS A 40 17.29 -3.44 -0.72
N LYS A 41 18.62 -3.33 -0.65
CA LYS A 41 19.52 -4.49 -0.53
C LYS A 41 19.25 -5.34 0.71
N VAL A 42 19.00 -4.71 1.86
CA VAL A 42 18.67 -5.43 3.10
C VAL A 42 17.28 -6.06 3.00
N ALA A 43 16.29 -5.34 2.46
CA ALA A 43 14.95 -5.87 2.25
C ALA A 43 14.97 -7.10 1.33
N ASP A 44 15.71 -7.06 0.23
CA ASP A 44 15.88 -8.17 -0.70
C ASP A 44 16.53 -9.39 -0.02
N ARG A 45 17.51 -9.15 0.85
CA ARG A 45 18.16 -10.23 1.61
C ARG A 45 17.20 -10.89 2.58
N LEU A 46 16.36 -10.13 3.27
CA LEU A 46 15.42 -10.66 4.27
C LEU A 46 14.19 -11.28 3.65
N TYR A 47 13.71 -10.74 2.53
CA TYR A 47 12.42 -11.06 1.92
C TYR A 47 12.55 -11.44 0.44
N GLY A 48 13.75 -11.79 -0.01
CA GLY A 48 13.99 -12.21 -1.40
C GLY A 48 12.98 -13.26 -1.86
N GLY A 49 12.41 -13.10 -3.08
CA GLY A 49 11.37 -13.97 -3.60
C GLY A 49 9.95 -13.59 -3.16
N THR A 50 9.73 -12.40 -2.60
CA THR A 50 8.40 -11.91 -2.20
C THR A 50 7.43 -11.80 -3.37
N SER A 51 7.90 -11.73 -4.62
CA SER A 51 7.06 -11.74 -5.82
C SER A 51 6.14 -12.97 -5.90
N GLU A 52 6.49 -14.07 -5.25
CA GLU A 52 5.70 -15.30 -5.21
C GLU A 52 4.72 -15.35 -4.02
N SER A 53 4.76 -14.41 -3.10
CA SER A 53 3.95 -14.46 -1.87
C SER A 53 2.53 -13.93 -2.03
N GLY A 54 2.30 -13.01 -2.97
CA GLY A 54 1.02 -12.33 -3.14
C GLY A 54 0.62 -11.44 -1.95
N HIS A 55 1.55 -11.15 -1.06
CA HIS A 55 1.33 -10.36 0.15
C HIS A 55 2.61 -9.69 0.62
N THR A 56 2.50 -8.46 1.10
CA THR A 56 3.65 -7.72 1.62
C THR A 56 3.21 -6.66 2.63
N PHE A 57 4.04 -6.46 3.65
CA PHE A 57 4.03 -5.30 4.53
C PHE A 57 5.23 -4.37 4.26
N LEU A 58 5.82 -4.48 3.08
CA LEU A 58 6.90 -3.62 2.64
C LEU A 58 6.32 -2.47 1.82
N PHE A 59 6.72 -1.26 2.15
CA PHE A 59 6.36 -0.06 1.41
C PHE A 59 7.63 0.60 0.85
N THR A 60 7.72 0.76 -0.46
CA THR A 60 8.83 1.49 -1.08
C THR A 60 8.73 2.97 -0.75
N LEU A 61 9.63 3.46 0.08
CA LEU A 61 9.66 4.85 0.51
C LEU A 61 10.24 5.76 -0.59
N ASN A 62 11.42 5.41 -1.09
CA ASN A 62 12.14 6.12 -2.15
C ASN A 62 13.16 5.19 -2.82
N GLU A 63 14.04 5.75 -3.66
CA GLU A 63 15.06 4.96 -4.35
C GLU A 63 16.08 4.27 -3.43
N TYR A 64 16.20 4.71 -2.16
CA TYR A 64 17.17 4.17 -1.19
C TYR A 64 16.55 3.24 -0.16
N TYR A 65 15.30 3.49 0.24
CA TYR A 65 14.71 2.88 1.43
C TYR A 65 13.33 2.25 1.18
N VAL A 66 13.09 1.21 1.97
CA VAL A 66 11.82 0.51 2.14
C VAL A 66 11.39 0.64 3.60
N ILE A 67 10.11 0.83 3.86
CA ILE A 67 9.52 0.71 5.19
C ILE A 67 9.05 -0.73 5.37
N ASP A 68 9.59 -1.43 6.35
CA ASP A 68 9.20 -2.77 6.74
C ASP A 68 8.25 -2.72 7.93
N ALA A 69 6.96 -2.83 7.67
CA ALA A 69 5.93 -2.82 8.70
C ALA A 69 5.77 -4.15 9.44
N ASN A 70 6.53 -5.18 9.10
CA ASN A 70 6.65 -6.40 9.92
C ASN A 70 7.35 -6.09 11.25
N THR A 71 8.20 -5.05 11.27
CA THR A 71 8.95 -4.61 12.44
C THR A 71 8.56 -3.19 12.80
N ASN A 72 8.04 -2.98 14.01
CA ASN A 72 7.59 -1.67 14.51
C ASN A 72 6.53 -0.99 13.61
N GLY A 73 5.75 -1.79 12.87
CA GLY A 73 4.62 -1.29 12.08
C GLY A 73 3.43 -0.93 12.96
N ASN A 74 2.51 -0.19 12.37
CA ASN A 74 1.24 0.19 13.02
C ASN A 74 0.04 -0.36 12.24
N ALA A 75 -1.16 0.11 12.58
CA ALA A 75 -2.40 -0.35 11.94
C ALA A 75 -2.46 -0.08 10.42
N ALA A 76 -1.69 0.88 9.90
CA ALA A 76 -1.66 1.19 8.48
C ALA A 76 -1.29 -0.01 7.60
N ARG A 77 -0.48 -0.94 8.12
CA ARG A 77 -0.12 -2.19 7.40
C ARG A 77 -1.33 -3.06 7.03
N TRP A 78 -2.44 -2.92 7.74
CA TRP A 78 -3.66 -3.68 7.50
C TRP A 78 -4.62 -3.03 6.50
N ILE A 79 -4.31 -1.83 6.01
CA ILE A 79 -5.13 -1.20 4.96
C ILE A 79 -4.95 -2.00 3.67
N ASN A 80 -6.05 -2.54 3.16
CA ASN A 80 -6.03 -3.36 1.97
C ASN A 80 -5.94 -2.53 0.68
N HIS A 81 -5.48 -3.18 -0.39
CA HIS A 81 -5.54 -2.61 -1.73
C HIS A 81 -6.98 -2.54 -2.24
N GLY A 82 -7.31 -1.46 -2.94
CA GLY A 82 -8.56 -1.33 -3.67
C GLY A 82 -8.34 -0.67 -5.03
N CYS A 83 -9.07 -1.16 -6.06
CA CYS A 83 -9.02 -0.59 -7.41
C CYS A 83 -9.88 0.68 -7.55
N ALA A 84 -10.80 0.92 -6.61
CA ALA A 84 -11.57 2.15 -6.45
C ALA A 84 -11.35 2.68 -5.02
N PRO A 85 -10.12 3.14 -4.70
CA PRO A 85 -9.73 3.43 -3.33
C PRO A 85 -10.40 4.70 -2.79
N ASN A 86 -10.54 4.77 -1.46
CA ASN A 86 -10.99 5.97 -0.75
C ASN A 86 -9.84 6.74 -0.08
N CYS A 87 -8.64 6.19 -0.15
CA CYS A 87 -7.42 6.82 0.35
C CYS A 87 -6.31 6.78 -0.71
N GLU A 88 -5.27 7.55 -0.46
CA GLU A 88 -4.02 7.52 -1.21
C GLU A 88 -2.82 7.56 -0.27
N SER A 89 -1.70 7.04 -0.72
CA SER A 89 -0.43 7.18 -0.02
C SER A 89 0.30 8.43 -0.50
N ILE A 90 0.78 9.23 0.45
CA ILE A 90 1.54 10.45 0.20
C ILE A 90 2.93 10.30 0.82
N CYS A 91 3.98 10.40 0.00
CA CYS A 91 5.35 10.50 0.50
C CYS A 91 5.69 11.97 0.72
N GLU A 92 6.14 12.29 1.93
CA GLU A 92 6.64 13.62 2.27
C GLU A 92 8.16 13.60 2.37
N GLU A 93 8.80 14.50 1.62
CA GLU A 93 10.24 14.70 1.68
C GLU A 93 10.64 15.29 3.03
N ASP A 94 11.85 14.97 3.47
CA ASP A 94 12.43 15.59 4.66
C ASP A 94 12.94 17.00 4.31
N ASP A 95 12.70 17.98 5.18
CA ASP A 95 13.09 19.39 4.96
C ASP A 95 14.60 19.57 4.75
N ASP A 96 15.41 18.70 5.35
CA ASP A 96 16.86 18.71 5.21
C ASP A 96 17.36 17.79 4.06
N GLY A 97 16.45 17.22 3.29
CA GLY A 97 16.78 16.35 2.15
C GLY A 97 17.37 14.99 2.52
N ARG A 98 17.04 14.48 3.71
CA ARG A 98 17.51 13.18 4.20
C ARG A 98 16.53 12.08 3.78
N PRO A 99 16.87 11.20 2.83
CA PRO A 99 15.95 10.20 2.32
C PRO A 99 15.51 9.18 3.39
N GLU A 100 16.33 8.92 4.41
CA GLU A 100 15.98 8.04 5.53
C GLU A 100 14.93 8.64 6.48
N MET A 101 14.69 9.94 6.40
CA MET A 101 13.73 10.68 7.24
C MET A 101 12.41 10.97 6.53
N GLU A 102 12.30 10.66 5.26
CA GLU A 102 11.04 10.79 4.52
C GLU A 102 9.94 9.93 5.16
N ARG A 103 8.69 10.36 5.01
CA ARG A 103 7.53 9.74 5.64
C ARG A 103 6.44 9.42 4.64
N VAL A 104 5.66 8.40 4.93
CA VAL A 104 4.47 8.03 4.15
C VAL A 104 3.23 8.22 5.00
N TYR A 105 2.26 8.93 4.45
CA TYR A 105 0.96 9.13 5.08
C TYR A 105 -0.15 8.56 4.19
N ILE A 106 -1.21 8.13 4.83
CA ILE A 106 -2.44 7.71 4.15
C ILE A 106 -3.49 8.80 4.36
N ASP A 107 -3.91 9.41 3.27
CA ASP A 107 -4.85 10.53 3.26
C ASP A 107 -6.16 10.12 2.57
N ALA A 108 -7.29 10.59 3.07
CA ALA A 108 -8.59 10.36 2.45
C ALA A 108 -8.74 11.20 1.17
N ILE A 109 -9.11 10.57 0.06
CA ILE A 109 -9.32 11.25 -1.25
C ILE A 109 -10.78 11.55 -1.56
N ARG A 110 -11.68 11.05 -0.74
CA ARG A 110 -13.10 11.39 -0.72
C ARG A 110 -13.64 11.29 0.70
N ASP A 111 -14.88 11.71 0.91
CA ASP A 111 -15.56 11.47 2.18
C ASP A 111 -15.73 9.95 2.39
N ILE A 112 -15.44 9.48 3.59
CA ILE A 112 -15.54 8.08 3.98
C ILE A 112 -16.62 7.98 5.06
N THR A 113 -17.57 7.06 4.87
CA THR A 113 -18.67 6.87 5.82
C THR A 113 -18.27 5.95 6.98
N LEU A 114 -18.97 6.09 8.10
CA LEU A 114 -18.84 5.17 9.24
C LEU A 114 -18.98 3.71 8.78
N GLY A 115 -18.06 2.85 9.18
CA GLY A 115 -18.06 1.42 8.86
C GLY A 115 -17.47 1.05 7.52
N GLU A 116 -17.11 2.04 6.70
CA GLU A 116 -16.47 1.80 5.40
C GLU A 116 -15.02 1.34 5.59
N GLU A 117 -14.59 0.34 4.81
CA GLU A 117 -13.19 -0.11 4.81
C GLU A 117 -12.31 0.89 4.07
N LEU A 118 -11.18 1.25 4.67
CA LEU A 118 -10.17 2.08 4.04
C LEU A 118 -9.34 1.25 3.06
N THR A 119 -9.14 1.78 1.87
CA THR A 119 -8.30 1.15 0.84
C THR A 119 -7.46 2.21 0.13
N TYR A 120 -6.30 1.81 -0.36
CA TYR A 120 -5.52 2.62 -1.30
C TYR A 120 -4.92 1.72 -2.38
N SER A 121 -4.53 2.31 -3.50
CA SER A 121 -3.84 1.57 -4.55
C SER A 121 -2.39 1.33 -4.14
N TYR A 122 -1.96 0.07 -4.16
CA TYR A 122 -0.60 -0.30 -3.74
C TYR A 122 0.47 0.04 -4.78
N PHE A 123 0.09 0.18 -6.06
CA PHE A 123 1.02 0.41 -7.18
C PHE A 123 2.18 -0.59 -7.21
N ILE A 124 1.87 -1.87 -6.96
CA ILE A 124 2.89 -2.91 -6.89
C ILE A 124 3.48 -3.15 -8.27
N THR A 125 4.77 -2.91 -8.40
CA THR A 125 5.56 -3.19 -9.60
C THR A 125 6.68 -4.16 -9.23
N LEU A 126 6.73 -5.30 -9.89
CA LEU A 126 7.82 -6.26 -9.76
C LEU A 126 8.91 -5.95 -10.80
N GLU A 127 10.15 -6.34 -10.53
CA GLU A 127 11.25 -6.19 -11.49
C GLU A 127 11.06 -7.07 -12.73
N GLU A 128 10.43 -8.23 -12.55
CA GLU A 128 10.11 -9.20 -13.61
C GLU A 128 8.79 -8.84 -14.33
N PRO A 129 8.57 -9.36 -15.54
CA PRO A 129 7.31 -9.15 -16.26
C PRO A 129 6.11 -9.64 -15.46
N HIS A 130 5.01 -8.88 -15.48
CA HIS A 130 3.76 -9.22 -14.80
C HIS A 130 2.98 -10.29 -15.59
N THR A 131 3.45 -11.54 -15.53
CA THR A 131 2.81 -12.69 -16.18
C THR A 131 1.42 -12.96 -15.61
N LYS A 132 0.60 -13.71 -16.34
CA LYS A 132 -0.72 -14.15 -15.84
C LYS A 132 -0.59 -14.96 -14.54
N ARG A 133 0.49 -15.73 -14.38
CA ARG A 133 0.78 -16.46 -13.14
C ARG A 133 0.98 -15.52 -11.96
N LEU A 134 1.81 -14.49 -12.13
CA LEU A 134 2.05 -13.48 -11.09
C LEU A 134 0.81 -12.64 -10.80
N GLN A 135 0.03 -12.29 -11.82
CA GLN A 135 -1.25 -11.60 -11.62
C GLN A 135 -2.24 -12.41 -10.79
N LYS A 136 -2.22 -13.73 -10.89
CA LYS A 136 -3.04 -14.63 -10.03
C LYS A 136 -2.52 -14.72 -8.61
N ILE A 137 -1.20 -14.74 -8.41
CA ILE A 137 -0.56 -14.72 -7.09
C ILE A 137 -0.93 -13.42 -6.36
N TRP A 138 -0.87 -12.30 -7.07
CA TRP A 138 -1.24 -10.97 -6.56
C TRP A 138 -2.70 -10.62 -6.88
N LYS A 139 -3.59 -11.59 -6.70
CA LYS A 139 -5.02 -11.41 -6.99
C LYS A 139 -5.63 -10.29 -6.15
N CYS A 140 -6.41 -9.43 -6.81
CA CYS A 140 -7.21 -8.41 -6.13
C CYS A 140 -8.61 -8.95 -5.83
N LEU A 141 -9.07 -8.77 -4.60
CA LEU A 141 -10.39 -9.18 -4.10
C LEU A 141 -11.23 -7.97 -3.65
N CYS A 142 -10.92 -6.77 -4.13
CA CYS A 142 -11.56 -5.54 -3.64
C CYS A 142 -13.05 -5.43 -3.95
N GLY A 143 -13.57 -6.20 -4.91
CA GLY A 143 -14.99 -6.21 -5.28
C GLY A 143 -15.47 -4.98 -6.05
N ALA A 144 -14.59 -4.07 -6.47
CA ALA A 144 -14.96 -2.90 -7.27
C ALA A 144 -15.45 -3.30 -8.64
N LYS A 145 -16.41 -2.53 -9.22
CA LYS A 145 -16.96 -2.79 -10.57
C LYS A 145 -15.88 -2.82 -11.65
N LYS A 146 -14.86 -1.99 -11.54
CA LYS A 146 -13.72 -1.91 -12.47
C LYS A 146 -12.45 -2.53 -11.88
N CYS A 147 -12.60 -3.57 -11.05
CA CYS A 147 -11.44 -4.28 -10.49
C CYS A 147 -10.62 -4.90 -11.63
N THR A 148 -9.31 -4.65 -11.61
CA THR A 148 -8.37 -5.21 -12.60
C THR A 148 -8.08 -6.70 -12.38
N GLY A 149 -8.52 -7.26 -11.25
CA GLY A 149 -8.28 -8.66 -10.87
C GLY A 149 -6.92 -8.92 -10.26
N THR A 150 -6.03 -7.94 -10.26
CA THR A 150 -4.68 -8.05 -9.68
C THR A 150 -4.29 -6.75 -8.97
N MET A 151 -3.46 -6.88 -7.91
CA MET A 151 -2.84 -5.74 -7.23
C MET A 151 -1.61 -5.21 -7.97
N LEU A 152 -1.12 -5.95 -8.96
CA LEU A 152 0.01 -5.51 -9.77
C LEU A 152 -0.41 -4.36 -10.70
N GLU A 153 0.47 -3.37 -10.78
CA GLU A 153 0.31 -2.29 -11.73
C GLU A 153 0.39 -2.84 -13.16
N MET A 154 -0.49 -2.34 -14.04
CA MET A 154 -0.44 -2.71 -15.45
C MET A 154 0.79 -2.04 -16.07
N LYS A 155 1.84 -2.83 -16.33
CA LYS A 155 2.98 -2.33 -17.09
C LYS A 155 2.51 -1.99 -18.50
N PRO A 156 2.86 -0.82 -19.04
CA PRO A 156 2.64 -0.56 -20.46
C PRO A 156 3.34 -1.67 -21.24
N ALA A 157 2.67 -2.17 -22.30
CA ALA A 157 3.28 -3.11 -23.22
C ALA A 157 4.66 -2.56 -23.58
N THR A 158 5.72 -3.35 -23.39
CA THR A 158 7.10 -2.96 -23.67
C THR A 158 7.13 -2.31 -25.05
N GLN A 159 7.44 -1.02 -25.11
CA GLN A 159 7.88 -0.43 -26.34
C GLN A 159 9.17 -1.17 -26.69
N GLU A 160 9.08 -2.06 -27.69
CA GLU A 160 10.27 -2.58 -28.33
C GLU A 160 11.08 -1.35 -28.74
N ILE A 161 12.24 -1.17 -28.13
CA ILE A 161 13.19 -0.17 -28.56
C ILE A 161 13.66 -0.66 -29.95
N PRO A 162 13.35 0.05 -31.04
CA PRO A 162 13.90 -0.35 -32.33
C PRO A 162 15.43 -0.28 -32.22
N LEU A 163 16.09 -1.38 -32.56
CA LEU A 163 17.53 -1.45 -32.67
C LEU A 163 18.03 -0.50 -33.77
#